data_d3e78b097dc633e55e538086e8880bb5
#
_entry.id   d3e78b097dc633e55e538086e8880bb5
#
_cell.length_a   1.000
_cell.length_b   1.000
_cell.length_c   1.000
_cell.angle_alpha   90.00
_cell.angle_beta   90.00
_cell.angle_gamma   90.00
#
_symmetry.space_group_name_H-M   'P 1'
#
loop_
_entity.id
_entity.type
_entity.pdbx_description
1 polymer ?
#
loop_
_entity_poly.entity_id
_entity_poly.type
_entity_poly.pdbx_seq_one_letter_code
_entity_poly.pdbx_strand_id
1 'polypeptide(L)'
;MDRRHFLAGSAAFLATPAVAQDAVGFDETIERPEAQGPNPWGLHPRLMPTRIVHKAGMVPGHVHVDPIAKYLYHILDDGTAMRYGVAVGRSGLQAPGQYTIRRKVEWPSWQPTAAMIAREPDLYAEFASGVPGGPENPLGARALYLYDGDRDTYLRIHGTPQPWSIGTSASSGCVRMVNAHVIELYEKLPIGTVVHLHRPNYAITGNGTAA
;
A
#
# COMPACT_ATOMS: atom_id res chain seq x y z
N MET A 1 -11.68 -71.67 13.12
CA MET A 1 -12.00 -70.83 11.99
C MET A 1 -12.43 -69.50 12.53
N ASP A 2 -11.45 -68.59 12.74
CA ASP A 2 -11.67 -67.29 13.40
C ASP A 2 -11.76 -66.19 12.36
N ARG A 3 -12.89 -65.44 12.34
CA ARG A 3 -13.10 -64.28 11.57
C ARG A 3 -12.70 -63.03 12.41
N ARG A 4 -11.51 -62.47 12.15
CA ARG A 4 -11.12 -61.19 12.72
C ARG A 4 -11.70 -60.04 11.89
N HIS A 5 -12.61 -59.28 12.49
CA HIS A 5 -13.12 -58.02 11.96
C HIS A 5 -12.07 -56.92 12.15
N PHE A 6 -11.57 -56.36 11.04
CA PHE A 6 -10.74 -55.15 11.01
C PHE A 6 -11.67 -53.92 10.98
N LEU A 7 -11.74 -53.21 12.09
CA LEU A 7 -12.39 -51.90 12.16
C LEU A 7 -11.40 -50.84 11.67
N ALA A 8 -11.61 -50.33 10.47
CA ALA A 8 -10.91 -49.16 9.96
C ALA A 8 -11.55 -47.89 10.54
N GLY A 9 -10.89 -47.28 11.51
CA GLY A 9 -11.26 -45.97 12.05
C GLY A 9 -10.86 -44.88 11.09
N SER A 10 -11.82 -44.24 10.44
CA SER A 10 -11.60 -43.03 9.66
C SER A 10 -11.42 -41.85 10.59
N ALA A 11 -10.19 -41.35 10.74
CA ALA A 11 -9.92 -40.08 11.42
C ALA A 11 -10.33 -38.95 10.47
N ALA A 12 -11.45 -38.28 10.77
CA ALA A 12 -11.82 -37.03 10.10
C ALA A 12 -10.90 -35.91 10.60
N PHE A 13 -9.98 -35.47 9.76
CA PHE A 13 -9.25 -34.23 9.98
C PHE A 13 -10.22 -33.06 9.79
N LEU A 14 -10.62 -32.44 10.88
CA LEU A 14 -11.29 -31.15 10.88
C LEU A 14 -10.25 -30.10 10.47
N ALA A 15 -10.27 -29.70 9.21
CA ALA A 15 -9.53 -28.54 8.74
C ALA A 15 -10.14 -27.30 9.40
N THR A 16 -9.44 -26.73 10.38
CA THR A 16 -9.76 -25.40 10.91
C THR A 16 -9.54 -24.38 9.80
N PRO A 17 -10.51 -23.47 9.51
CA PRO A 17 -10.26 -22.42 8.55
C PRO A 17 -9.15 -21.52 9.09
N ALA A 18 -8.10 -21.31 8.31
CA ALA A 18 -7.08 -20.32 8.59
C ALA A 18 -7.75 -18.94 8.55
N VAL A 19 -7.95 -18.34 9.72
CA VAL A 19 -8.38 -16.95 9.84
C VAL A 19 -7.22 -16.11 9.30
N ALA A 20 -7.45 -15.44 8.18
CA ALA A 20 -6.52 -14.46 7.64
C ALA A 20 -6.36 -13.35 8.70
N GLN A 21 -5.18 -13.28 9.32
CA GLN A 21 -4.87 -12.24 10.29
C GLN A 21 -4.59 -10.95 9.53
N ASP A 22 -5.39 -9.91 9.83
CA ASP A 22 -5.21 -8.57 9.26
C ASP A 22 -3.85 -8.00 9.65
N ALA A 23 -3.02 -7.71 8.64
CA ALA A 23 -1.61 -7.38 8.83
C ALA A 23 -1.34 -5.99 9.41
N VAL A 24 -2.32 -5.11 9.58
CA VAL A 24 -2.13 -3.70 10.00
C VAL A 24 -2.95 -3.29 11.22
N GLY A 25 -3.50 -4.19 11.98
CA GLY A 25 -4.24 -3.83 13.22
C GLY A 25 -5.55 -3.04 12.99
N PHE A 26 -6.08 -3.08 11.78
CA PHE A 26 -7.39 -2.55 11.44
C PHE A 26 -8.44 -3.65 11.54
N ASP A 27 -9.60 -3.31 12.09
CA ASP A 27 -10.73 -4.22 12.18
C ASP A 27 -11.60 -4.12 10.92
N GLU A 28 -11.57 -5.13 10.06
CA GLU A 28 -12.39 -5.20 8.85
C GLU A 28 -13.81 -5.75 9.09
N THR A 29 -14.17 -6.12 10.33
CA THR A 29 -15.49 -6.68 10.66
C THR A 29 -16.58 -5.63 10.77
N ILE A 30 -16.24 -4.34 10.74
CA ILE A 30 -17.21 -3.26 10.71
C ILE A 30 -17.78 -3.15 9.30
N GLU A 31 -19.11 -3.12 9.21
CA GLU A 31 -19.90 -3.01 7.99
C GLU A 31 -19.20 -2.12 6.95
N ARG A 32 -18.90 -2.69 5.79
CA ARG A 32 -18.25 -1.97 4.69
C ARG A 32 -19.15 -0.81 4.30
N PRO A 33 -18.77 0.46 4.55
CA PRO A 33 -19.45 1.54 3.87
C PRO A 33 -19.35 1.24 2.36
N GLU A 34 -20.46 1.35 1.66
CA GLU A 34 -20.46 1.22 0.20
C GLU A 34 -19.34 2.09 -0.38
N ALA A 35 -18.60 1.55 -1.34
CA ALA A 35 -17.47 2.24 -1.94
C ALA A 35 -17.89 3.65 -2.33
N GLN A 36 -17.34 4.65 -1.65
CA GLN A 36 -17.78 6.03 -1.81
C GLN A 36 -17.26 6.58 -3.14
N GLY A 37 -18.19 6.90 -4.04
CA GLY A 37 -17.92 7.60 -5.29
C GLY A 37 -17.80 6.70 -6.53
N PRO A 38 -17.64 7.32 -7.70
CA PRO A 38 -17.55 6.61 -8.98
C PRO A 38 -16.28 5.78 -9.07
N ASN A 39 -16.38 4.56 -9.61
CA ASN A 39 -15.29 3.64 -9.87
C ASN A 39 -15.09 3.42 -11.40
N PRO A 40 -14.67 4.45 -12.15
CA PRO A 40 -14.48 4.34 -13.60
C PRO A 40 -13.28 3.47 -13.99
N TRP A 41 -12.44 3.08 -13.02
CA TRP A 41 -11.23 2.29 -13.23
C TRP A 41 -11.47 0.78 -13.15
N GLY A 42 -12.69 0.33 -12.81
CA GLY A 42 -13.04 -1.08 -12.62
C GLY A 42 -12.28 -1.77 -11.51
N LEU A 43 -11.84 -1.03 -10.49
CA LEU A 43 -11.16 -1.62 -9.33
C LEU A 43 -12.10 -2.54 -8.55
N HIS A 44 -11.53 -3.59 -7.96
CA HIS A 44 -12.29 -4.39 -7.00
C HIS A 44 -12.80 -3.47 -5.87
N PRO A 45 -14.08 -3.57 -5.41
CA PRO A 45 -14.65 -2.68 -4.40
C PRO A 45 -13.80 -2.52 -3.13
N ARG A 46 -13.11 -3.58 -2.70
CA ARG A 46 -12.20 -3.53 -1.54
C ARG A 46 -11.07 -2.49 -1.67
N LEU A 47 -10.68 -2.14 -2.90
CA LEU A 47 -9.57 -1.21 -3.19
C LEU A 47 -10.03 0.25 -3.30
N MET A 48 -11.33 0.49 -3.22
CA MET A 48 -11.90 1.84 -3.21
C MET A 48 -11.64 2.52 -1.87
N PRO A 49 -11.54 3.87 -1.84
CA PRO A 49 -11.40 4.63 -0.60
C PRO A 49 -12.52 4.26 0.36
N THR A 50 -12.17 3.93 1.58
CA THR A 50 -13.12 3.48 2.60
C THR A 50 -12.69 4.03 3.95
N ARG A 51 -13.65 4.60 4.70
CA ARG A 51 -13.43 5.00 6.08
C ARG A 51 -13.60 3.79 6.99
N ILE A 52 -12.62 3.54 7.85
CA ILE A 52 -12.61 2.41 8.78
C ILE A 52 -12.28 2.90 10.18
N VAL A 53 -12.66 2.14 11.20
CA VAL A 53 -12.19 2.36 12.57
C VAL A 53 -10.80 1.72 12.71
N HIS A 54 -9.86 2.40 13.33
CA HIS A 54 -8.54 1.85 13.62
C HIS A 54 -8.41 1.45 15.10
N LYS A 55 -7.46 0.55 15.39
CA LYS A 55 -7.14 0.16 16.77
C LYS A 55 -6.47 1.31 17.53
N ALA A 56 -6.63 1.31 18.85
CA ALA A 56 -5.98 2.29 19.70
C ALA A 56 -4.44 2.30 19.53
N GLY A 57 -3.83 3.47 19.69
CA GLY A 57 -2.38 3.64 19.62
C GLY A 57 -1.85 4.13 18.26
N MET A 58 -2.71 4.26 17.25
CA MET A 58 -2.32 4.91 15.99
C MET A 58 -2.28 6.43 16.17
N VAL A 59 -1.28 7.09 15.59
CA VAL A 59 -1.08 8.54 15.74
C VAL A 59 -1.83 9.28 14.65
N PRO A 60 -2.76 10.20 14.99
CA PRO A 60 -3.47 11.01 14.00
C PRO A 60 -2.52 11.78 13.08
N GLY A 61 -2.90 11.91 11.81
CA GLY A 61 -2.11 12.56 10.77
C GLY A 61 -1.00 11.69 10.16
N HIS A 62 -0.67 10.55 10.77
CA HIS A 62 0.30 9.62 10.19
C HIS A 62 -0.30 8.81 9.03
N VAL A 63 0.58 8.33 8.18
CA VAL A 63 0.24 7.42 7.06
C VAL A 63 0.92 6.08 7.29
N HIS A 64 0.18 4.99 7.10
CA HIS A 64 0.69 3.63 7.18
C HIS A 64 0.44 2.91 5.85
N VAL A 65 1.45 2.20 5.35
CA VAL A 65 1.33 1.39 4.12
C VAL A 65 1.57 -0.07 4.46
N ASP A 66 0.54 -0.89 4.20
CA ASP A 66 0.61 -2.34 4.31
C ASP A 66 0.92 -2.95 2.95
N PRO A 67 2.12 -3.51 2.76
CA PRO A 67 2.51 -4.09 1.49
C PRO A 67 1.89 -5.46 1.23
N ILE A 68 1.32 -6.13 2.24
CA ILE A 68 0.62 -7.41 2.09
C ILE A 68 -0.82 -7.17 1.66
N ALA A 69 -1.57 -6.39 2.42
CA ALA A 69 -2.97 -6.09 2.14
C ALA A 69 -3.15 -5.16 0.94
N LYS A 70 -2.08 -4.46 0.50
CA LYS A 70 -2.10 -3.46 -0.59
C LYS A 70 -2.95 -2.26 -0.26
N TYR A 71 -2.81 -1.77 0.97
CA TYR A 71 -3.52 -0.61 1.46
C TYR A 71 -2.58 0.47 1.98
N LEU A 72 -3.02 1.71 1.82
CA LEU A 72 -2.52 2.88 2.52
C LEU A 72 -3.62 3.38 3.46
N TYR A 73 -3.24 3.70 4.68
CA TYR A 73 -4.12 4.23 5.71
C TYR A 73 -3.66 5.62 6.14
N HIS A 74 -4.53 6.61 6.04
CA HIS A 74 -4.34 7.94 6.63
C HIS A 74 -5.13 8.00 7.91
N ILE A 75 -4.45 8.11 9.05
CA ILE A 75 -5.04 8.10 10.39
C ILE A 75 -5.69 9.46 10.67
N LEU A 76 -6.93 9.45 11.08
CA LEU A 76 -7.70 10.65 11.44
C LEU A 76 -7.74 10.83 12.96
N ASP A 77 -8.14 12.02 13.40
CA ASP A 77 -8.19 12.41 14.81
C ASP A 77 -9.43 11.90 15.57
N ASP A 78 -10.40 11.36 14.84
CA ASP A 78 -11.67 10.87 15.37
C ASP A 78 -11.72 9.35 15.64
N GLY A 79 -10.55 8.69 15.69
CA GLY A 79 -10.45 7.24 15.88
C GLY A 79 -10.72 6.43 14.63
N THR A 80 -10.79 7.08 13.46
CA THR A 80 -10.94 6.42 12.15
C THR A 80 -9.72 6.64 11.26
N ALA A 81 -9.66 5.89 10.15
CA ALA A 81 -8.69 6.09 9.09
C ALA A 81 -9.36 6.05 7.73
N MET A 82 -8.83 6.83 6.78
CA MET A 82 -9.14 6.63 5.37
C MET A 82 -8.18 5.57 4.80
N ARG A 83 -8.76 4.47 4.31
CA ARG A 83 -8.05 3.37 3.65
C ARG A 83 -8.16 3.52 2.14
N TYR A 84 -7.03 3.42 1.44
CA TYR A 84 -6.93 3.48 -0.01
C TYR A 84 -6.25 2.22 -0.55
N GLY A 85 -6.76 1.64 -1.63
CA GLY A 85 -6.05 0.61 -2.37
C GLY A 85 -4.79 1.18 -3.04
N VAL A 86 -3.68 0.44 -2.97
CA VAL A 86 -2.40 0.86 -3.55
C VAL A 86 -1.71 -0.26 -4.30
N ALA A 87 -0.77 0.10 -5.20
CA ALA A 87 0.26 -0.83 -5.62
C ALA A 87 1.57 -0.49 -4.92
N VAL A 88 2.35 -1.52 -4.60
CA VAL A 88 3.61 -1.39 -3.85
C VAL A 88 4.79 -1.96 -4.62
N GLY A 89 5.99 -1.79 -4.09
CA GLY A 89 7.21 -2.36 -4.64
C GLY A 89 7.12 -3.88 -4.80
N ARG A 90 7.69 -4.39 -5.91
CA ARG A 90 7.90 -5.83 -6.11
C ARG A 90 8.76 -6.39 -4.98
N SER A 91 8.68 -7.70 -4.74
CA SER A 91 9.52 -8.37 -3.74
C SER A 91 11.00 -8.02 -3.93
N GLY A 92 11.69 -7.70 -2.84
CA GLY A 92 13.08 -7.23 -2.85
C GLY A 92 13.29 -5.76 -3.20
N LEU A 93 12.25 -5.04 -3.67
CA LEU A 93 12.31 -3.59 -3.96
C LEU A 93 11.52 -2.75 -2.95
N GLN A 94 10.94 -3.38 -1.95
CA GLN A 94 10.26 -2.69 -0.86
C GLN A 94 11.29 -2.12 0.10
N ALA A 95 11.03 -0.93 0.61
CA ALA A 95 11.89 -0.24 1.56
C ALA A 95 11.10 0.07 2.84
N PRO A 96 10.96 -0.93 3.75
CA PRO A 96 10.26 -0.71 5.02
C PRO A 96 11.03 0.28 5.89
N GLY A 97 10.29 1.14 6.59
CA GLY A 97 10.86 2.18 7.44
C GLY A 97 9.87 3.28 7.76
N GLN A 98 10.35 4.25 8.51
CA GLN A 98 9.64 5.49 8.79
C GLN A 98 10.27 6.62 7.98
N TYR A 99 9.44 7.40 7.32
CA TYR A 99 9.82 8.48 6.42
C TYR A 99 9.02 9.74 6.73
N THR A 100 9.46 10.88 6.20
CA THR A 100 8.74 12.14 6.31
C THR A 100 8.45 12.71 4.92
N ILE A 101 7.24 13.19 4.67
CA ILE A 101 6.91 13.95 3.47
C ILE A 101 7.57 15.32 3.58
N ARG A 102 8.58 15.60 2.74
CA ARG A 102 9.25 16.91 2.73
C ARG A 102 9.03 17.72 1.45
N ARG A 103 8.48 17.09 0.42
CA ARG A 103 8.17 17.74 -0.84
C ARG A 103 6.87 17.18 -1.42
N LYS A 104 6.07 18.05 -2.00
CA LYS A 104 4.82 17.72 -2.69
C LYS A 104 4.88 18.37 -4.07
N VAL A 105 4.51 17.64 -5.13
CA VAL A 105 4.55 18.14 -6.51
C VAL A 105 3.29 17.71 -7.26
N GLU A 106 2.69 18.68 -7.95
CA GLU A 106 1.64 18.45 -8.92
C GLU A 106 2.25 18.18 -10.28
N TRP A 107 1.72 17.23 -11.01
CA TRP A 107 2.21 16.80 -12.32
C TRP A 107 3.74 16.69 -12.37
N PRO A 108 4.34 15.84 -11.52
CA PRO A 108 5.78 15.73 -11.41
C PRO A 108 6.41 15.23 -12.71
N SER A 109 7.59 15.71 -13.06
CA SER A 109 8.44 15.03 -14.03
C SER A 109 8.98 13.74 -13.43
N TRP A 110 9.24 12.76 -14.27
CA TRP A 110 9.83 11.49 -13.86
C TRP A 110 11.07 11.17 -14.66
N GLN A 111 12.06 10.57 -14.01
CA GLN A 111 13.24 10.03 -14.64
C GLN A 111 13.62 8.72 -13.91
N PRO A 112 13.92 7.63 -14.64
CA PRO A 112 14.41 6.42 -14.02
C PRO A 112 15.76 6.67 -13.36
N THR A 113 15.97 6.05 -12.20
CA THR A 113 17.30 6.07 -11.57
C THR A 113 18.29 5.22 -12.36
N ALA A 114 19.59 5.51 -12.23
CA ALA A 114 20.64 4.68 -12.83
C ALA A 114 20.50 3.20 -12.44
N ALA A 115 20.11 2.91 -11.18
CA ALA A 115 19.88 1.56 -10.71
C ALA A 115 18.67 0.88 -11.39
N MET A 116 17.62 1.64 -11.74
CA MET A 116 16.47 1.10 -12.50
C MET A 116 16.90 0.74 -13.92
N ILE A 117 17.63 1.63 -14.60
CA ILE A 117 18.13 1.38 -15.95
C ILE A 117 19.09 0.18 -15.97
N ALA A 118 20.01 0.09 -15.01
CA ALA A 118 20.95 -1.02 -14.91
C ALA A 118 20.26 -2.37 -14.66
N ARG A 119 19.18 -2.38 -13.90
CA ARG A 119 18.42 -3.60 -13.57
C ARG A 119 17.52 -4.06 -14.71
N GLU A 120 16.88 -3.14 -15.41
CA GLU A 120 15.86 -3.41 -16.45
C GLU A 120 16.05 -2.43 -17.62
N PRO A 121 17.16 -2.56 -18.41
CA PRO A 121 17.47 -1.60 -19.47
C PRO A 121 16.38 -1.57 -20.55
N ASP A 122 15.80 -2.70 -20.91
CA ASP A 122 14.78 -2.81 -21.94
C ASP A 122 13.48 -2.05 -21.55
N LEU A 123 13.25 -1.82 -20.24
CA LEU A 123 12.08 -1.12 -19.74
C LEU A 123 12.33 0.38 -19.50
N TYR A 124 13.57 0.75 -19.19
CA TYR A 124 13.84 2.09 -18.67
C TYR A 124 14.83 2.92 -19.50
N ALA A 125 15.64 2.31 -20.40
CA ALA A 125 16.67 3.06 -21.11
C ALA A 125 16.09 4.14 -22.03
N GLU A 126 14.95 3.88 -22.66
CA GLU A 126 14.27 4.85 -23.53
C GLU A 126 13.86 6.13 -22.79
N PHE A 127 13.62 6.03 -21.45
CA PHE A 127 13.22 7.16 -20.60
C PHE A 127 14.41 7.82 -19.89
N ALA A 128 15.66 7.50 -20.24
CA ALA A 128 16.85 8.03 -19.56
C ALA A 128 16.94 9.57 -19.56
N SER A 129 16.39 10.22 -20.59
CA SER A 129 16.26 11.69 -20.65
C SER A 129 15.15 12.29 -19.78
N GLY A 130 14.32 11.42 -19.17
CA GLY A 130 13.18 11.82 -18.36
C GLY A 130 11.89 11.99 -19.16
N VAL A 131 10.76 12.00 -18.42
CA VAL A 131 9.41 12.21 -18.93
C VAL A 131 8.85 13.45 -18.26
N PRO A 132 8.37 14.45 -19.01
CA PRO A 132 7.75 15.66 -18.43
C PRO A 132 6.47 15.31 -17.67
N GLY A 133 6.03 16.18 -16.78
CA GLY A 133 4.74 16.05 -16.08
C GLY A 133 3.58 16.02 -17.08
N GLY A 134 2.60 15.14 -16.82
CA GLY A 134 1.44 14.99 -17.70
C GLY A 134 0.68 13.69 -17.45
N PRO A 135 -0.45 13.49 -18.16
CA PRO A 135 -1.33 12.33 -17.98
C PRO A 135 -0.64 10.98 -18.16
N GLU A 136 0.33 10.88 -19.07
CA GLU A 136 1.07 9.65 -19.40
C GLU A 136 2.31 9.46 -18.52
N ASN A 137 2.64 10.43 -17.64
CA ASN A 137 3.80 10.31 -16.78
C ASN A 137 3.60 9.19 -15.74
N PRO A 138 4.59 8.31 -15.52
CA PRO A 138 4.49 7.20 -14.56
C PRO A 138 4.14 7.60 -13.12
N LEU A 139 4.44 8.85 -12.72
CA LEU A 139 4.10 9.37 -11.38
C LEU A 139 2.68 9.96 -11.30
N GLY A 140 1.96 10.03 -12.42
CA GLY A 140 0.59 10.53 -12.46
C GLY A 140 0.44 11.99 -12.02
N ALA A 141 -0.73 12.31 -11.47
CA ALA A 141 -1.14 13.69 -11.20
C ALA A 141 -0.45 14.34 -9.99
N ARG A 142 -0.02 13.57 -8.98
CA ARG A 142 0.57 14.07 -7.72
C ARG A 142 1.68 13.14 -7.25
N ALA A 143 2.70 13.71 -6.60
CA ALA A 143 3.71 12.95 -5.88
C ALA A 143 4.05 13.57 -4.53
N LEU A 144 4.10 12.74 -3.50
CA LEU A 144 4.53 13.01 -2.13
C LEU A 144 5.90 12.35 -1.95
N TYR A 145 6.94 13.15 -1.74
CA TYR A 145 8.33 12.71 -1.71
C TYR A 145 8.73 12.32 -0.29
N LEU A 146 9.21 11.11 -0.11
CA LEU A 146 9.56 10.52 1.17
C LEU A 146 11.06 10.69 1.47
N TYR A 147 11.36 11.26 2.60
CA TYR A 147 12.72 11.54 3.07
C TYR A 147 13.04 10.74 4.34
N ASP A 148 14.31 10.36 4.46
CA ASP A 148 14.93 9.82 5.67
C ASP A 148 15.88 10.91 6.21
N GLY A 149 15.46 11.60 7.27
CA GLY A 149 16.10 12.84 7.67
C GLY A 149 16.05 13.88 6.54
N ASP A 150 17.21 14.36 6.09
CA ASP A 150 17.35 15.31 4.98
C ASP A 150 17.62 14.65 3.62
N ARG A 151 17.76 13.33 3.60
CA ARG A 151 18.07 12.55 2.40
C ARG A 151 16.80 12.20 1.63
N ASP A 152 16.72 12.57 0.36
CA ASP A 152 15.71 12.05 -0.56
C ASP A 152 15.96 10.55 -0.79
N THR A 153 14.96 9.74 -0.50
CA THR A 153 15.03 8.28 -0.61
C THR A 153 14.70 7.75 -1.99
N TYR A 154 14.27 8.61 -2.90
CA TYR A 154 13.64 8.25 -4.17
C TYR A 154 12.34 7.44 -4.03
N LEU A 155 11.82 7.26 -2.80
CA LEU A 155 10.49 6.71 -2.56
C LEU A 155 9.44 7.81 -2.66
N ARG A 156 8.30 7.47 -3.23
CA ARG A 156 7.17 8.38 -3.43
C ARG A 156 5.85 7.66 -3.13
N ILE A 157 4.87 8.41 -2.64
CA ILE A 157 3.46 8.08 -2.81
C ILE A 157 2.99 8.91 -3.99
N HIS A 158 2.48 8.28 -5.05
CA HIS A 158 2.19 8.99 -6.28
C HIS A 158 1.02 8.39 -7.06
N GLY A 159 0.50 9.15 -8.01
CA GLY A 159 -0.52 8.69 -8.94
C GLY A 159 -0.01 7.69 -9.97
N THR A 160 -0.88 7.26 -10.87
CA THR A 160 -0.50 6.40 -11.99
C THR A 160 -1.47 6.54 -13.16
N PRO A 161 -0.99 6.50 -14.42
CA PRO A 161 -1.84 6.32 -15.60
C PRO A 161 -2.32 4.86 -15.75
N GLN A 162 -1.87 3.94 -14.88
CA GLN A 162 -2.15 2.50 -14.94
C GLN A 162 -2.99 2.04 -13.73
N PRO A 163 -4.27 2.42 -13.62
CA PRO A 163 -5.10 2.11 -12.45
C PRO A 163 -5.28 0.60 -12.21
N TRP A 164 -5.20 -0.23 -13.25
CA TRP A 164 -5.26 -1.69 -13.14
C TRP A 164 -4.10 -2.30 -12.34
N SER A 165 -3.03 -1.57 -12.11
CA SER A 165 -1.90 -2.01 -11.27
C SER A 165 -2.19 -1.95 -9.76
N ILE A 166 -3.26 -1.25 -9.35
CA ILE A 166 -3.64 -1.12 -7.94
C ILE A 166 -4.08 -2.47 -7.37
N GLY A 167 -3.64 -2.78 -6.17
CA GLY A 167 -3.83 -4.08 -5.52
C GLY A 167 -2.72 -5.09 -5.81
N THR A 168 -1.65 -4.69 -6.53
CA THR A 168 -0.56 -5.59 -6.91
C THR A 168 0.81 -5.13 -6.39
N SER A 169 1.83 -5.96 -6.57
CA SER A 169 3.24 -5.61 -6.34
C SER A 169 3.89 -5.26 -7.69
N ALA A 170 3.63 -4.07 -8.22
CA ALA A 170 3.99 -3.68 -9.57
C ALA A 170 5.07 -2.59 -9.68
N SER A 171 5.41 -1.90 -8.57
CA SER A 171 6.33 -0.77 -8.63
C SER A 171 7.80 -1.16 -8.38
N SER A 172 8.71 -0.22 -8.65
CA SER A 172 10.14 -0.32 -8.34
C SER A 172 10.48 0.17 -6.92
N GLY A 173 9.49 0.18 -6.00
CA GLY A 173 9.66 0.56 -4.59
C GLY A 173 8.64 1.59 -4.10
N CYS A 174 8.15 2.45 -4.98
CA CYS A 174 7.16 3.49 -4.66
C CYS A 174 5.76 2.92 -4.37
N VAL A 175 4.91 3.75 -3.77
CA VAL A 175 3.49 3.46 -3.50
C VAL A 175 2.64 4.15 -4.56
N ARG A 176 1.96 3.36 -5.41
CA ARG A 176 1.09 3.88 -6.48
C ARG A 176 -0.36 3.95 -6.02
N MET A 177 -1.03 5.01 -6.39
CA MET A 177 -2.46 5.24 -6.17
C MET A 177 -3.16 5.61 -7.47
N VAL A 178 -4.46 5.41 -7.55
CA VAL A 178 -5.29 6.03 -8.60
C VAL A 178 -5.12 7.55 -8.52
N ASN A 179 -5.09 8.22 -9.66
CA ASN A 179 -4.87 9.68 -9.72
C ASN A 179 -5.88 10.47 -8.87
N ALA A 180 -7.17 10.12 -8.90
CA ALA A 180 -8.17 10.79 -8.06
C ALA A 180 -7.90 10.59 -6.56
N HIS A 181 -7.49 9.39 -6.15
CA HIS A 181 -7.23 9.08 -4.74
C HIS A 181 -5.95 9.80 -4.23
N VAL A 182 -4.90 9.88 -5.05
CA VAL A 182 -3.69 10.60 -4.63
C VAL A 182 -3.91 12.12 -4.62
N ILE A 183 -4.77 12.67 -5.48
CA ILE A 183 -5.16 14.08 -5.43
C ILE A 183 -5.86 14.37 -4.09
N GLU A 184 -6.84 13.56 -3.71
CA GLU A 184 -7.54 13.68 -2.42
C GLU A 184 -6.56 13.59 -1.23
N LEU A 185 -5.67 12.59 -1.22
CA LEU A 185 -4.68 12.40 -0.17
C LEU A 185 -3.67 13.55 -0.12
N TYR A 186 -3.23 14.05 -1.28
CA TYR A 186 -2.30 15.16 -1.41
C TYR A 186 -2.81 16.43 -0.73
N GLU A 187 -4.08 16.77 -0.90
CA GLU A 187 -4.67 17.94 -0.26
C GLU A 187 -4.74 17.82 1.27
N LYS A 188 -4.89 16.60 1.79
CA LYS A 188 -5.04 16.33 3.22
C LYS A 188 -3.72 16.23 3.99
N LEU A 189 -2.63 15.85 3.32
CA LEU A 189 -1.35 15.61 3.99
C LEU A 189 -0.43 16.84 3.92
N PRO A 190 -0.08 17.46 5.04
CA PRO A 190 0.92 18.53 5.07
C PRO A 190 2.35 18.00 4.87
N ILE A 191 3.28 18.91 4.51
CA ILE A 191 4.71 18.66 4.66
C ILE A 191 5.00 18.43 6.14
N GLY A 192 5.86 17.46 6.45
CA GLY A 192 6.13 16.99 7.80
C GLY A 192 5.36 15.72 8.20
N THR A 193 4.35 15.31 7.41
CA THR A 193 3.62 14.07 7.67
C THR A 193 4.57 12.87 7.76
N VAL A 194 4.40 12.06 8.80
CA VAL A 194 5.15 10.81 9.01
C VAL A 194 4.48 9.68 8.24
N VAL A 195 5.28 8.91 7.52
CA VAL A 195 4.85 7.77 6.71
C VAL A 195 5.58 6.50 7.15
N HIS A 196 4.83 5.47 7.52
CA HIS A 196 5.34 4.15 7.89
C HIS A 196 5.12 3.18 6.73
N LEU A 197 6.20 2.73 6.10
CA LEU A 197 6.16 1.61 5.16
C LEU A 197 6.46 0.33 5.93
N HIS A 198 5.46 -0.54 6.09
CA HIS A 198 5.59 -1.75 6.89
C HIS A 198 6.34 -2.86 6.14
N ARG A 199 6.93 -3.80 6.89
CA ARG A 199 7.59 -4.99 6.32
C ARG A 199 6.55 -6.00 5.84
N PRO A 200 6.84 -6.78 4.78
CA PRO A 200 5.89 -7.78 4.26
C PRO A 200 5.51 -8.91 5.23
N ASN A 201 6.26 -9.11 6.29
CA ASN A 201 6.01 -10.12 7.33
C ASN A 201 5.63 -9.49 8.68
N TYR A 202 5.37 -8.19 8.71
CA TYR A 202 5.00 -7.47 9.91
C TYR A 202 3.49 -7.54 10.09
N ALA A 203 3.02 -8.49 10.89
CA ALA A 203 1.68 -8.40 11.47
C ALA A 203 1.72 -7.29 12.53
N ILE A 204 0.93 -6.24 12.38
CA ILE A 204 0.64 -5.33 13.48
C ILE A 204 -0.23 -6.12 14.46
N THR A 205 0.42 -6.90 15.34
CA THR A 205 -0.25 -7.51 16.50
C THR A 205 -0.64 -6.39 17.43
N GLY A 206 -1.87 -6.41 17.94
CA GLY A 206 -2.45 -5.35 18.76
C GLY A 206 -1.85 -5.15 20.16
N ASN A 207 -0.58 -5.52 20.38
CA ASN A 207 0.22 -5.20 21.54
C ASN A 207 1.46 -4.47 21.07
N GLY A 208 1.44 -3.14 21.20
CA GLY A 208 2.56 -2.26 20.88
C GLY A 208 3.76 -2.48 21.78
N THR A 209 4.52 -3.51 21.54
CA THR A 209 5.89 -3.66 22.01
C THR A 209 6.75 -4.00 20.80
N ALA A 210 7.45 -2.98 20.29
CA ALA A 210 8.56 -3.18 19.41
C ALA A 210 9.64 -3.95 20.18
N ALA A 211 10.06 -5.09 19.63
CA ALA A 211 11.30 -5.76 19.99
C ALA A 211 12.39 -5.38 19.00
#